data_b2fa75fcb374f61b149d1883fec909c1
#
_entry.id   b2fa75fcb374f61b149d1883fec909c1
#
_cell.length_a   1.000
_cell.length_b   1.000
_cell.length_c   1.000
_cell.angle_alpha   90.00
_cell.angle_beta   90.00
_cell.angle_gamma   90.00
#
_symmetry.space_group_name_H-M   'P 1'
#
loop_
_entity.id
_entity.type
_entity.pdbx_description
1 polymer ?
#
loop_
_entity_poly.entity_id
_entity_poly.type
_entity_poly.pdbx_seq_one_letter_code
_entity_poly.pdbx_strand_id
1 'polypeptide(L)'
;MYSQKKYFLLVLFLIGLTSCSEKKEPMFKLLDVSKTKIDFENTITETDDFNILTNEYIFNGGGIAISDFNKDGLPDIFFTGNMVSNRLYLNQGKLKFK
;
A
#
# COMPACT_ATOMS: atom_id res chain seq x y z
N MET A 1 54.34 3.86 -27.68
CA MET A 1 53.02 3.59 -28.30
C MET A 1 52.14 2.58 -27.55
N TYR A 2 52.70 1.68 -26.79
CA TYR A 2 51.94 0.70 -25.98
C TYR A 2 51.34 1.25 -24.69
N SER A 3 51.92 2.25 -24.07
CA SER A 3 51.46 2.85 -22.80
C SER A 3 50.15 3.62 -22.91
N GLN A 4 49.97 4.37 -23.98
CA GLN A 4 48.75 5.19 -24.18
C GLN A 4 47.49 4.36 -24.35
N LYS A 5 47.56 3.18 -24.96
CA LYS A 5 46.44 2.28 -25.18
C LYS A 5 45.94 1.66 -23.85
N LYS A 6 46.83 1.43 -22.91
CA LYS A 6 46.46 0.90 -21.55
C LYS A 6 45.64 1.93 -20.75
N TYR A 7 46.01 3.17 -20.78
CA TYR A 7 45.25 4.23 -20.09
C TYR A 7 43.91 4.51 -20.76
N PHE A 8 43.84 4.43 -22.09
CA PHE A 8 42.57 4.55 -22.81
C PHE A 8 41.59 3.45 -22.44
N LEU A 9 42.03 2.20 -22.38
CA LEU A 9 41.21 1.08 -21.96
C LEU A 9 40.77 1.19 -20.49
N LEU A 10 41.64 1.69 -19.60
CA LEU A 10 41.32 1.90 -18.20
C LEU A 10 40.27 3.00 -17.99
N VAL A 11 40.34 4.08 -18.75
CA VAL A 11 39.36 5.17 -18.73
C VAL A 11 38.00 4.70 -19.28
N LEU A 12 38.01 3.90 -20.35
CA LEU A 12 36.78 3.31 -20.90
C LEU A 12 36.10 2.36 -19.90
N PHE A 13 36.88 1.58 -19.15
CA PHE A 13 36.38 0.69 -18.10
C PHE A 13 35.79 1.46 -16.92
N LEU A 14 36.43 2.57 -16.51
CA LEU A 14 35.92 3.43 -15.44
C LEU A 14 34.63 4.15 -15.80
N ILE A 15 34.44 4.55 -17.07
CA ILE A 15 33.18 5.17 -17.54
C ILE A 15 32.03 4.15 -17.55
N GLY A 16 32.32 2.87 -17.80
CA GLY A 16 31.31 1.80 -17.78
C GLY A 16 30.74 1.49 -16.39
N LEU A 17 31.39 1.94 -15.29
CA LEU A 17 30.94 1.70 -13.93
C LEU A 17 29.94 2.74 -13.41
N THR A 18 29.68 3.81 -14.13
CA THR A 18 28.67 4.84 -13.79
C THR A 18 27.30 4.49 -14.33
N SER A 19 26.92 3.21 -14.34
CA SER A 19 25.53 2.82 -14.61
C SER A 19 24.66 3.31 -13.47
N CYS A 20 24.07 4.47 -13.62
CA CYS A 20 23.07 5.01 -12.73
C CYS A 20 21.84 4.11 -12.78
N SER A 21 21.61 3.32 -11.75
CA SER A 21 20.35 2.62 -11.56
C SER A 21 19.30 3.65 -11.17
N GLU A 22 18.46 4.07 -12.11
CA GLU A 22 17.25 4.84 -11.77
C GLU A 22 16.40 3.99 -10.81
N LYS A 23 16.30 4.42 -9.55
CA LYS A 23 15.29 3.91 -8.63
C LYS A 23 13.92 4.30 -9.20
N LYS A 24 13.25 3.35 -9.84
CA LYS A 24 11.83 3.53 -10.19
C LYS A 24 11.05 3.68 -8.89
N GLU A 25 10.42 4.84 -8.71
CA GLU A 25 9.48 5.04 -7.61
C GLU A 25 8.36 3.98 -7.72
N PRO A 26 8.01 3.32 -6.64
CA PRO A 26 6.95 2.31 -6.66
C PRO A 26 5.62 2.98 -7.00
N MET A 27 4.81 2.32 -7.85
CA MET A 27 3.47 2.78 -8.22
C MET A 27 2.55 2.92 -7.00
N PHE A 28 2.74 2.08 -5.99
CA PHE A 28 2.00 2.10 -4.73
C PHE A 28 2.95 2.25 -3.56
N LYS A 29 2.54 3.06 -2.60
CA LYS A 29 3.27 3.28 -1.36
C LYS A 29 2.38 2.89 -0.18
N LEU A 30 2.88 2.00 0.67
CA LEU A 30 2.22 1.70 1.94
C LEU A 30 2.24 2.94 2.83
N LEU A 31 1.06 3.36 3.29
CA LEU A 31 0.90 4.47 4.21
C LEU A 31 0.82 3.95 5.65
N ASP A 32 1.49 4.64 6.55
CA ASP A 32 1.50 4.31 7.95
C ASP A 32 0.19 4.73 8.64
N VAL A 33 -0.35 3.86 9.50
CA VAL A 33 -1.57 4.10 10.28
C VAL A 33 -1.44 5.35 11.16
N SER A 34 -0.24 5.62 11.69
CA SER A 34 0.01 6.81 12.50
C SER A 34 -0.24 8.12 11.73
N LYS A 35 -0.08 8.09 10.39
CA LYS A 35 -0.31 9.22 9.49
C LYS A 35 -1.76 9.29 9.02
N THR A 36 -2.30 8.16 8.57
CA THR A 36 -3.63 8.08 7.98
C THR A 36 -4.74 8.05 9.02
N LYS A 37 -4.48 7.47 10.19
CA LYS A 37 -5.46 7.13 11.23
C LYS A 37 -6.49 6.08 10.80
N ILE A 38 -6.22 5.37 9.72
CA ILE A 38 -7.02 4.22 9.30
C ILE A 38 -6.46 2.99 10.00
N ASP A 39 -7.18 2.48 10.97
CA ASP A 39 -6.83 1.33 11.82
C ASP A 39 -7.81 0.16 11.65
N PHE A 40 -8.60 0.16 10.57
CA PHE A 40 -9.56 -0.90 10.30
C PHE A 40 -8.86 -2.23 10.04
N GLU A 41 -9.26 -3.24 10.78
CA GLU A 41 -8.83 -4.62 10.61
C GLU A 41 -10.06 -5.53 10.54
N ASN A 42 -10.21 -6.26 9.44
CA ASN A 42 -11.31 -7.22 9.26
C ASN A 42 -10.95 -8.55 9.91
N THR A 43 -10.86 -8.56 11.24
CA THR A 43 -10.49 -9.73 12.01
C THR A 43 -11.59 -10.80 11.96
N ILE A 44 -11.19 -12.04 11.65
CA ILE A 44 -12.04 -13.21 11.69
C ILE A 44 -11.66 -14.03 12.93
N THR A 45 -12.66 -14.36 13.74
CA THR A 45 -12.50 -15.24 14.91
C THR A 45 -13.32 -16.49 14.69
N GLU A 46 -12.67 -17.61 14.44
CA GLU A 46 -13.35 -18.90 14.27
C GLU A 46 -13.79 -19.48 15.61
N THR A 47 -14.93 -20.15 15.59
CA THR A 47 -15.48 -20.93 16.70
C THR A 47 -15.88 -22.31 16.19
N ASP A 48 -16.25 -23.20 17.09
CA ASP A 48 -16.73 -24.56 16.73
C ASP A 48 -17.98 -24.52 15.84
N ASP A 49 -18.84 -23.50 16.05
CA ASP A 49 -20.09 -23.34 15.28
C ASP A 49 -19.93 -22.44 14.03
N PHE A 50 -18.88 -21.58 14.00
CA PHE A 50 -18.65 -20.62 12.94
C PHE A 50 -17.20 -20.64 12.48
N ASN A 51 -16.92 -21.40 11.42
CA ASN A 51 -15.61 -21.63 10.85
C ASN A 51 -15.71 -21.90 9.34
N ILE A 52 -14.60 -22.16 8.69
CA ILE A 52 -14.54 -22.41 7.25
C ILE A 52 -15.39 -23.62 6.81
N LEU A 53 -15.59 -24.62 7.67
CA LEU A 53 -16.38 -25.82 7.33
C LEU A 53 -17.88 -25.55 7.38
N THR A 54 -18.32 -24.65 8.23
CA THR A 54 -19.73 -24.25 8.39
C THR A 54 -20.08 -23.03 7.55
N ASN A 55 -19.10 -22.20 7.22
CA ASN A 55 -19.25 -20.96 6.43
C ASN A 55 -18.11 -20.81 5.44
N GLU A 56 -18.25 -21.38 4.24
CA GLU A 56 -17.22 -21.39 3.19
C GLU A 56 -16.68 -20.01 2.82
N TYR A 57 -17.48 -18.96 2.97
CA TYR A 57 -17.17 -17.60 2.55
C TYR A 57 -16.66 -16.70 3.68
N ILE A 58 -16.39 -17.24 4.86
CA ILE A 58 -15.98 -16.48 6.04
C ILE A 58 -14.73 -15.63 5.78
N PHE A 59 -13.81 -16.11 4.95
CA PHE A 59 -12.56 -15.45 4.62
C PHE A 59 -12.58 -14.59 3.33
N ASN A 60 -13.75 -14.40 2.71
CA ASN A 60 -13.84 -13.64 1.45
C ASN A 60 -13.57 -12.14 1.59
N GLY A 61 -13.32 -11.66 2.80
CA GLY A 61 -13.07 -10.24 3.05
C GLY A 61 -14.35 -9.39 3.03
N GLY A 62 -14.19 -8.14 3.42
CA GLY A 62 -15.24 -7.13 3.39
C GLY A 62 -15.21 -6.30 2.11
N GLY A 63 -16.17 -5.37 2.01
CA GLY A 63 -16.24 -4.40 0.92
C GLY A 63 -15.56 -3.08 1.29
N ILE A 64 -15.21 -2.32 0.26
CA ILE A 64 -14.72 -0.95 0.38
C ILE A 64 -15.54 -0.05 -0.55
N ALA A 65 -15.99 1.09 -0.03
CA ALA A 65 -16.61 2.14 -0.84
C ALA A 65 -15.86 3.46 -0.63
N ILE A 66 -15.72 4.22 -1.70
CA ILE A 66 -15.13 5.56 -1.68
C ILE A 66 -16.15 6.54 -2.23
N SER A 67 -16.51 7.53 -1.43
CA SER A 67 -17.45 8.59 -1.80
C SER A 67 -17.28 9.76 -0.83
N ASP A 68 -17.75 10.93 -1.22
CA ASP A 68 -17.89 12.07 -0.31
C ASP A 68 -19.20 11.90 0.47
N PHE A 69 -19.13 11.28 1.66
CA PHE A 69 -20.32 10.98 2.47
C PHE A 69 -20.83 12.18 3.27
N ASN A 70 -19.95 13.13 3.60
CA ASN A 70 -20.31 14.32 4.39
C ASN A 70 -20.52 15.57 3.53
N LYS A 71 -20.30 15.51 2.21
CA LYS A 71 -20.42 16.59 1.22
C LYS A 71 -19.45 17.75 1.44
N ASP A 72 -18.21 17.43 1.85
CA ASP A 72 -17.16 18.43 2.03
C ASP A 72 -16.22 18.54 0.81
N GLY A 73 -16.44 17.75 -0.25
CA GLY A 73 -15.66 17.72 -1.47
C GLY A 73 -14.44 16.81 -1.40
N LEU A 74 -14.23 16.09 -0.30
CA LEU A 74 -13.13 15.14 -0.13
C LEU A 74 -13.66 13.69 -0.17
N PRO A 75 -12.95 12.76 -0.82
CA PRO A 75 -13.38 11.37 -0.82
C PRO A 75 -13.13 10.71 0.53
N ASP A 76 -14.18 10.19 1.15
CA ASP A 76 -14.17 9.39 2.36
C ASP A 76 -14.05 7.90 2.03
N ILE A 77 -13.75 7.07 3.03
CA ILE A 77 -13.61 5.62 2.85
C ILE A 77 -14.54 4.89 3.83
N PHE A 78 -15.34 3.97 3.29
CA PHE A 78 -16.18 3.09 4.08
C PHE A 78 -15.73 1.65 3.92
N PHE A 79 -15.50 0.97 5.04
CA PHE A 79 -15.15 -0.45 5.10
C PHE A 79 -16.29 -1.25 5.69
N THR A 80 -16.58 -2.42 5.10
CA THR A 80 -17.47 -3.40 5.71
C THR A 80 -16.65 -4.53 6.31
N GLY A 81 -17.00 -4.94 7.52
CA GLY A 81 -16.39 -6.08 8.20
C GLY A 81 -17.24 -7.33 8.11
N ASN A 82 -16.62 -8.51 8.16
CA ASN A 82 -17.33 -9.80 8.21
C ASN A 82 -17.82 -10.10 9.62
N MET A 83 -16.93 -10.00 10.60
CA MET A 83 -17.21 -10.26 12.02
C MET A 83 -16.95 -9.05 12.91
N VAL A 84 -16.51 -7.94 12.33
CA VAL A 84 -16.27 -6.67 13.02
C VAL A 84 -17.22 -5.60 12.48
N SER A 85 -17.44 -4.55 13.27
CA SER A 85 -18.30 -3.44 12.86
C SER A 85 -17.73 -2.73 11.63
N ASN A 86 -18.61 -2.28 10.74
CA ASN A 86 -18.24 -1.41 9.63
C ASN A 86 -17.60 -0.13 10.14
N ARG A 87 -16.74 0.48 9.33
CA ARG A 87 -16.07 1.74 9.68
C ARG A 87 -16.17 2.74 8.54
N LEU A 88 -16.52 3.98 8.90
CA LEU A 88 -16.46 5.14 8.02
C LEU A 88 -15.30 6.02 8.46
N TYR A 89 -14.44 6.37 7.52
CA TYR A 89 -13.30 7.26 7.72
C TYR A 89 -13.51 8.53 6.91
N LEU A 90 -13.77 9.63 7.59
CA LEU A 90 -13.93 10.94 6.96
C LEU A 90 -12.57 11.58 6.66
N ASN A 91 -12.37 11.98 5.41
CA ASN A 91 -11.14 12.58 4.93
C ASN A 91 -10.96 13.99 5.49
N GLN A 92 -9.82 14.26 6.09
CA GLN A 92 -9.46 15.58 6.62
C GLN A 92 -8.44 16.31 5.72
N GLY A 93 -8.23 15.80 4.49
CA GLY A 93 -7.17 16.26 3.60
C GLY A 93 -5.81 15.67 3.93
N LYS A 94 -4.89 15.74 2.96
CA LYS A 94 -3.50 15.25 3.09
C LYS A 94 -3.38 13.79 3.56
N LEU A 95 -4.32 12.94 3.14
CA LEU A 95 -4.40 11.52 3.52
C LEU A 95 -4.49 11.30 5.04
N LYS A 96 -5.16 12.19 5.75
CA LYS A 96 -5.55 12.01 7.15
C LYS A 96 -7.05 11.77 7.24
N PHE A 97 -7.45 10.84 8.10
CA PHE A 97 -8.84 10.46 8.29
C PHE A 97 -9.22 10.50 9.78
N LYS A 98 -10.51 10.53 10.06
CA LYS A 98 -11.08 10.41 11.41
C LYS A 98 -12.29 9.49 11.38
#